data_b0da316686dfd7072ae000acb45eeb83
#
_entry.id   b0da316686dfd7072ae000acb45eeb83
#
_cell.length_a   1.000
_cell.length_b   1.000
_cell.length_c   1.000
_cell.angle_alpha   90.00
_cell.angle_beta   90.00
_cell.angle_gamma   90.00
#
_symmetry.space_group_name_H-M   'P 1'
#
loop_
_entity.id
_entity.type
_entity.pdbx_description
1 polymer ?
#
loop_
_entity_poly.entity_id
_entity_poly.type
_entity_poly.pdbx_seq_one_letter_code
_entity_poly.pdbx_strand_id
1 'polypeptide(L)'
;MSSDPRQASNQFALLGQRRFAPFFATQFLGAANDNLLKFAFTVLVTYQLQVAWLPARSAGLWIGAVFILPFVLFSASAGQLADKFDKASLIRAVKNLEIAIMALAAWGFAQRRAGVLLACVFLMGLHSTLFGPVKYAYLPAHLRERELTGGNGMV
;
A
#
# COMPACT_ATOMS: atom_id res chain seq x y z
N MET A 1 -18.38 -24.08 -30.97
CA MET A 1 -17.08 -24.11 -30.25
C MET A 1 -17.41 -24.04 -28.77
N SER A 2 -17.42 -25.20 -28.10
CA SER A 2 -17.79 -25.25 -26.67
C SER A 2 -16.59 -24.78 -25.85
N SER A 3 -16.77 -23.68 -25.15
CA SER A 3 -15.85 -23.23 -24.12
C SER A 3 -15.88 -24.25 -22.97
N ASP A 4 -14.80 -25.02 -22.82
CA ASP A 4 -14.63 -25.93 -21.70
C ASP A 4 -14.63 -25.15 -20.36
N PRO A 5 -15.62 -25.36 -19.45
CA PRO A 5 -15.72 -24.64 -18.19
C PRO A 5 -14.58 -24.97 -17.21
N ARG A 6 -13.70 -25.92 -17.54
CA ARG A 6 -12.57 -26.37 -16.69
C ARG A 6 -11.30 -25.55 -16.86
N GLN A 7 -11.29 -24.54 -17.73
CA GLN A 7 -10.17 -23.59 -17.87
C GLN A 7 -10.39 -22.30 -17.06
N ALA A 8 -11.02 -22.36 -15.92
CA ALA A 8 -10.80 -21.34 -14.89
C ALA A 8 -9.30 -21.41 -14.55
N SER A 9 -8.50 -20.55 -15.15
CA SER A 9 -7.06 -20.48 -14.89
C SER A 9 -6.91 -20.29 -13.39
N ASN A 10 -6.35 -21.29 -12.72
CA ASN A 10 -6.12 -21.22 -11.28
C ASN A 10 -5.31 -19.96 -11.01
N GLN A 11 -5.95 -18.92 -10.45
CA GLN A 11 -5.32 -17.64 -10.21
C GLN A 11 -4.01 -17.75 -9.41
N PHE A 12 -3.93 -18.77 -8.54
CA PHE A 12 -2.71 -19.06 -7.78
C PHE A 12 -1.54 -19.54 -8.64
N ALA A 13 -1.78 -20.04 -9.87
CA ALA A 13 -0.72 -20.37 -10.81
C ALA A 13 0.07 -19.12 -11.25
N LEU A 14 -0.50 -17.92 -11.14
CA LEU A 14 0.18 -16.65 -11.40
C LEU A 14 1.33 -16.41 -10.42
N LEU A 15 1.23 -16.88 -9.18
CA LEU A 15 2.28 -16.75 -8.17
C LEU A 15 3.57 -17.48 -8.52
N GLY A 16 3.51 -18.51 -9.40
CA GLY A 16 4.68 -19.20 -9.94
C GLY A 16 5.33 -18.50 -11.14
N GLN A 17 4.72 -17.43 -11.67
CA GLN A 17 5.21 -16.77 -12.89
C GLN A 17 6.17 -15.63 -12.57
N ARG A 18 7.38 -15.65 -13.15
CA ARG A 18 8.41 -14.60 -12.96
C ARG A 18 7.94 -13.17 -13.32
N ARG A 19 6.93 -13.04 -14.17
CA ARG A 19 6.34 -11.75 -14.56
C ARG A 19 5.36 -11.18 -13.51
N PHE A 20 4.77 -12.04 -12.66
CA PHE A 20 3.74 -11.63 -11.69
C PHE A 20 4.21 -11.76 -10.23
N ALA A 21 4.94 -12.83 -9.89
CA ALA A 21 5.33 -13.11 -8.51
C ALA A 21 6.10 -11.97 -7.81
N PRO A 22 7.10 -11.31 -8.43
CA PRO A 22 7.80 -10.18 -7.79
C PRO A 22 6.88 -8.99 -7.54
N PHE A 23 5.98 -8.71 -8.48
CA PHE A 23 5.00 -7.63 -8.34
C PHE A 23 4.01 -7.93 -7.21
N PHE A 24 3.47 -9.15 -7.17
CA PHE A 24 2.60 -9.58 -6.08
C PHE A 24 3.29 -9.51 -4.72
N ALA A 25 4.52 -10.02 -4.60
CA ALA A 25 5.28 -9.95 -3.36
C ALA A 25 5.50 -8.49 -2.90
N THR A 26 5.83 -7.60 -3.82
CA THR A 26 5.99 -6.18 -3.54
C THR A 26 4.69 -5.54 -3.05
N GLN A 27 3.55 -5.89 -3.65
CA GLN A 27 2.24 -5.41 -3.27
C GLN A 27 1.81 -5.97 -1.91
N PHE A 28 1.98 -7.26 -1.70
CA PHE A 28 1.65 -7.94 -0.45
C PHE A 28 2.47 -7.38 0.73
N LEU A 29 3.78 -7.26 0.55
CA LEU A 29 4.66 -6.71 1.60
C LEU A 29 4.36 -5.24 1.89
N GLY A 30 4.01 -4.44 0.87
CA GLY A 30 3.59 -3.06 1.06
C GLY A 30 2.31 -2.96 1.88
N ALA A 31 1.28 -3.75 1.54
CA ALA A 31 0.02 -3.79 2.29
C ALA A 31 0.21 -4.31 3.73
N ALA A 32 1.07 -5.31 3.92
CA ALA A 32 1.44 -5.81 5.25
C ALA A 32 2.14 -4.72 6.07
N ASN A 33 3.06 -3.97 5.45
CA ASN A 33 3.79 -2.88 6.06
C ASN A 33 2.88 -1.72 6.50
N ASP A 34 1.92 -1.31 5.66
CA ASP A 34 0.88 -0.32 5.99
C ASP A 34 0.09 -0.71 7.24
N ASN A 35 -0.33 -1.96 7.31
CA ASN A 35 -1.11 -2.46 8.45
C ASN A 35 -0.25 -2.62 9.70
N LEU A 36 0.99 -3.08 9.56
CA LEU A 36 1.93 -3.21 10.67
C LEU A 36 2.21 -1.85 11.31
N LEU A 37 2.48 -0.81 10.50
CA LEU A 37 2.72 0.55 11.01
C LEU A 37 1.51 1.07 11.80
N LYS A 38 0.31 0.99 11.22
CA LYS A 38 -0.93 1.45 11.88
C LYS A 38 -1.20 0.69 13.18
N PHE A 39 -1.07 -0.64 13.14
CA PHE A 39 -1.30 -1.48 14.31
C PHE A 39 -0.27 -1.21 15.42
N ALA A 40 1.02 -1.21 15.09
CA ALA A 40 2.09 -0.97 16.06
C ALA A 40 1.96 0.43 16.70
N PHE A 41 1.62 1.45 15.92
CA PHE A 41 1.41 2.79 16.45
C PHE A 41 0.16 2.86 17.34
N THR A 42 -0.93 2.21 16.96
CA THR A 42 -2.14 2.11 17.80
C THR A 42 -1.83 1.45 19.13
N VAL A 43 -1.10 0.34 19.12
CA VAL A 43 -0.68 -0.35 20.35
C VAL A 43 0.21 0.54 21.22
N LEU A 44 1.18 1.22 20.61
CA LEU A 44 2.07 2.12 21.33
C LEU A 44 1.29 3.24 22.06
N VAL A 45 0.34 3.90 21.36
CA VAL A 45 -0.50 4.96 21.94
C VAL A 45 -1.43 4.40 23.02
N THR A 46 -2.01 3.23 22.77
CA THR A 46 -3.00 2.66 23.70
C THR A 46 -2.39 2.21 25.02
N TYR A 47 -1.19 1.62 24.99
CA TYR A 47 -0.63 0.95 26.15
C TYR A 47 0.61 1.62 26.75
N GLN A 48 1.31 2.48 25.99
CA GLN A 48 2.60 3.00 26.43
C GLN A 48 2.73 4.53 26.42
N LEU A 49 1.97 5.22 25.57
CA LEU A 49 2.03 6.67 25.45
C LEU A 49 0.73 7.30 25.90
N GLN A 50 0.84 8.27 26.83
CA GLN A 50 -0.27 9.13 27.19
C GLN A 50 -0.17 10.41 26.33
N VAL A 51 -0.89 10.43 25.21
CA VAL A 51 -0.87 11.54 24.26
C VAL A 51 -2.17 12.32 24.39
N ALA A 52 -2.11 13.53 24.94
CA ALA A 52 -3.30 14.35 25.23
C ALA A 52 -4.17 14.62 23.99
N TRP A 53 -3.54 14.85 22.83
CA TRP A 53 -4.23 15.12 21.56
C TRP A 53 -4.64 13.85 20.79
N LEU A 54 -4.24 12.63 21.24
CA LEU A 54 -4.58 11.35 20.62
C LEU A 54 -5.03 10.37 21.72
N PRO A 55 -6.28 10.46 22.21
CA PRO A 55 -6.76 9.60 23.29
C PRO A 55 -6.72 8.12 22.89
N ALA A 56 -6.24 7.26 23.79
CA ALA A 56 -6.08 5.82 23.57
C ALA A 56 -7.35 5.14 23.03
N ARG A 57 -8.52 5.50 23.57
CA ARG A 57 -9.83 4.93 23.17
C ARG A 57 -10.22 5.17 21.71
N SER A 58 -9.67 6.21 21.08
CA SER A 58 -9.97 6.61 19.71
C SER A 58 -8.73 6.60 18.80
N ALA A 59 -7.57 6.18 19.32
CA ALA A 59 -6.31 6.21 18.59
C ALA A 59 -6.38 5.47 17.25
N GLY A 60 -6.91 4.25 17.23
CA GLY A 60 -7.05 3.47 16.00
C GLY A 60 -7.93 4.14 14.95
N LEU A 61 -9.02 4.80 15.37
CA LEU A 61 -9.90 5.55 14.47
C LEU A 61 -9.16 6.74 13.84
N TRP A 62 -8.46 7.55 14.62
CA TRP A 62 -7.71 8.71 14.13
C TRP A 62 -6.53 8.29 13.24
N ILE A 63 -5.79 7.26 13.63
CA ILE A 63 -4.69 6.71 12.83
C ILE A 63 -5.22 6.21 11.48
N GLY A 64 -6.34 5.49 11.47
CA GLY A 64 -7.00 5.04 10.25
C GLY A 64 -7.49 6.20 9.38
N ALA A 65 -8.12 7.22 9.98
CA ALA A 65 -8.60 8.39 9.26
C ALA A 65 -7.45 9.19 8.62
N VAL A 66 -6.34 9.39 9.34
CA VAL A 66 -5.15 10.07 8.81
C VAL A 66 -4.52 9.27 7.66
N PHE A 67 -4.53 7.94 7.73
CA PHE A 67 -4.05 7.09 6.63
C PHE A 67 -4.90 7.22 5.37
N ILE A 68 -6.23 7.32 5.51
CA ILE A 68 -7.17 7.44 4.38
C ILE A 68 -7.19 8.86 3.80
N LEU A 69 -6.90 9.88 4.57
CA LEU A 69 -6.97 11.27 4.15
C LEU A 69 -6.25 11.57 2.82
N PRO A 70 -5.01 11.09 2.56
CA PRO A 70 -4.35 11.27 1.27
C PRO A 70 -5.11 10.69 0.07
N PHE A 71 -5.84 9.59 0.24
CA PHE A 71 -6.65 9.03 -0.84
C PHE A 71 -7.75 10.00 -1.28
N VAL A 72 -8.39 10.66 -0.33
CA VAL A 72 -9.42 11.65 -0.63
C VAL A 72 -8.83 12.89 -1.29
N LEU A 73 -7.68 13.36 -0.81
CA LEU A 73 -7.07 14.62 -1.27
C LEU A 73 -6.32 14.48 -2.59
N PHE A 74 -5.66 13.34 -2.84
CA PHE A 74 -4.65 13.21 -3.90
C PHE A 74 -4.95 12.12 -4.95
N SER A 75 -6.10 11.42 -4.88
CA SER A 75 -6.42 10.33 -5.83
C SER A 75 -6.41 10.81 -7.29
N ALA A 76 -7.00 11.98 -7.57
CA ALA A 76 -7.04 12.54 -8.92
C ALA A 76 -5.62 12.89 -9.44
N SER A 77 -4.80 13.50 -8.57
CA SER A 77 -3.41 13.84 -8.90
C SER A 77 -2.54 12.61 -9.08
N ALA A 78 -2.77 11.56 -8.28
CA ALA A 78 -2.07 10.28 -8.40
C ALA A 78 -2.37 9.59 -9.73
N GLY A 79 -3.62 9.64 -10.21
CA GLY A 79 -4.01 9.14 -11.54
C GLY A 79 -3.26 9.87 -12.65
N GLN A 80 -3.26 11.19 -12.65
CA GLN A 80 -2.54 12.00 -13.64
C GLN A 80 -1.02 11.72 -13.63
N LEU A 81 -0.44 11.50 -12.46
CA LEU A 81 0.98 11.18 -12.34
C LEU A 81 1.30 9.81 -12.94
N ALA A 82 0.43 8.82 -12.71
CA ALA A 82 0.56 7.48 -13.28
C ALA A 82 0.46 7.47 -14.81
N ASP A 83 -0.32 8.38 -15.40
CA ASP A 83 -0.46 8.51 -16.85
C ASP A 83 0.74 9.23 -17.49
N LYS A 84 1.32 10.18 -16.78
CA LYS A 84 2.38 11.05 -17.30
C LYS A 84 3.78 10.42 -17.27
N PHE A 85 4.08 9.61 -16.26
CA PHE A 85 5.41 9.07 -16.02
C PHE A 85 5.56 7.59 -16.39
N ASP A 86 6.80 7.19 -16.72
CA ASP A 86 7.13 5.79 -16.93
C ASP A 86 6.82 4.97 -15.65
N LYS A 87 6.04 3.90 -15.84
CA LYS A 87 5.51 3.09 -14.74
C LYS A 87 6.59 2.42 -13.90
N ALA A 88 7.66 1.92 -14.54
CA ALA A 88 8.75 1.28 -13.82
C ALA A 88 9.54 2.28 -12.97
N SER A 89 9.76 3.49 -13.47
CA SER A 89 10.41 4.56 -12.72
C SER A 89 9.55 5.05 -11.56
N LEU A 90 8.24 5.17 -11.78
CA LEU A 90 7.29 5.57 -10.74
C LEU A 90 7.20 4.51 -9.63
N ILE A 91 7.14 3.22 -9.97
CA ILE A 91 7.17 2.13 -8.99
C ILE A 91 8.45 2.21 -8.13
N ARG A 92 9.62 2.40 -8.75
CA ARG A 92 10.88 2.53 -8.01
C ARG A 92 10.89 3.74 -7.09
N ALA A 93 10.43 4.89 -7.56
CA ALA A 93 10.38 6.11 -6.76
C ALA A 93 9.44 5.94 -5.56
N VAL A 94 8.25 5.38 -5.77
CA VAL A 94 7.26 5.14 -4.72
C VAL A 94 7.79 4.12 -3.70
N LYS A 95 8.49 3.06 -4.13
CA LYS A 95 9.09 2.08 -3.22
C LYS A 95 10.28 2.63 -2.43
N ASN A 96 11.09 3.49 -3.02
CA ASN A 96 12.14 4.19 -2.28
C ASN A 96 11.55 5.14 -1.23
N LEU A 97 10.45 5.81 -1.54
CA LEU A 97 9.70 6.64 -0.59
C LEU A 97 9.19 5.79 0.59
N GLU A 98 8.67 4.59 0.34
CA GLU A 98 8.24 3.66 1.40
C GLU A 98 9.38 3.32 2.36
N ILE A 99 10.56 3.01 1.83
CA ILE A 99 11.74 2.72 2.65
C ILE A 99 12.11 3.92 3.53
N ALA A 100 12.11 5.13 2.97
CA ALA A 100 12.43 6.35 3.72
C ALA A 100 11.40 6.62 4.83
N ILE A 101 10.11 6.44 4.55
CA ILE A 101 9.03 6.58 5.54
C ILE A 101 9.20 5.57 6.67
N MET A 102 9.52 4.31 6.35
CA MET A 102 9.69 3.27 7.35
C MET A 102 10.94 3.46 8.20
N ALA A 103 12.02 3.99 7.63
CA ALA A 103 13.22 4.38 8.40
C ALA A 103 12.88 5.52 9.39
N LEU A 104 12.12 6.52 8.95
CA LEU A 104 11.63 7.59 9.82
C LEU A 104 10.66 7.06 10.91
N ALA A 105 9.79 6.11 10.55
CA ALA A 105 8.89 5.47 11.50
C ALA A 105 9.66 4.67 12.56
N ALA A 106 10.68 3.91 12.16
CA ALA A 106 11.54 3.17 13.09
C ALA A 106 12.21 4.11 14.09
N TRP A 107 12.73 5.24 13.62
CA TRP A 107 13.26 6.29 14.48
C TRP A 107 12.17 6.87 15.40
N GLY A 108 10.97 7.15 14.87
CA GLY A 108 9.82 7.65 15.62
C GLY A 108 9.39 6.70 16.75
N PHE A 109 9.40 5.38 16.49
CA PHE A 109 9.14 4.36 17.51
C PHE A 109 10.25 4.35 18.58
N ALA A 110 11.51 4.36 18.18
CA ALA A 110 12.64 4.36 19.12
C ALA A 110 12.61 5.58 20.05
N GLN A 111 12.23 6.75 19.53
CA GLN A 111 12.14 8.01 20.28
C GLN A 111 10.76 8.26 20.91
N ARG A 112 9.80 7.33 20.73
CA ARG A 112 8.41 7.45 21.21
C ARG A 112 7.72 8.77 20.78
N ARG A 113 7.99 9.23 19.57
CA ARG A 113 7.49 10.49 19.02
C ARG A 113 6.16 10.29 18.27
N ALA A 114 5.03 10.35 18.99
CA ALA A 114 3.70 10.15 18.42
C ALA A 114 3.41 11.06 17.21
N GLY A 115 3.83 12.32 17.22
CA GLY A 115 3.64 13.26 16.10
C GLY A 115 4.40 12.81 14.83
N VAL A 116 5.62 12.29 14.97
CA VAL A 116 6.39 11.75 13.85
C VAL A 116 5.71 10.49 13.29
N LEU A 117 5.24 9.60 14.16
CA LEU A 117 4.53 8.39 13.75
C LEU A 117 3.22 8.71 13.02
N LEU A 118 2.49 9.72 13.47
CA LEU A 118 1.27 10.17 12.78
C LEU A 118 1.58 10.76 11.40
N ALA A 119 2.67 11.54 11.28
CA ALA A 119 3.15 12.02 9.98
C ALA A 119 3.57 10.86 9.07
N CYS A 120 4.24 9.81 9.58
CA CYS A 120 4.58 8.61 8.82
C CYS A 120 3.32 7.88 8.35
N VAL A 121 2.27 7.79 9.15
CA VAL A 121 0.97 7.20 8.75
C VAL A 121 0.36 7.98 7.59
N PHE A 122 0.35 9.31 7.65
CA PHE A 122 -0.13 10.16 6.55
C PHE A 122 0.70 9.95 5.27
N LEU A 123 2.04 9.98 5.39
CA LEU A 123 2.94 9.75 4.26
C LEU A 123 2.81 8.34 3.66
N MET A 124 2.54 7.33 4.49
CA MET A 124 2.28 5.99 4.02
C MET A 124 0.94 5.90 3.28
N GLY A 125 -0.10 6.60 3.75
CA GLY A 125 -1.36 6.76 3.01
C GLY A 125 -1.15 7.46 1.65
N LEU A 126 -0.31 8.49 1.60
CA LEU A 126 0.08 9.17 0.35
C LEU A 126 0.84 8.22 -0.59
N HIS A 127 1.81 7.47 -0.08
CA HIS A 127 2.52 6.43 -0.81
C HIS A 127 1.54 5.42 -1.44
N SER A 128 0.60 4.90 -0.66
CA SER A 128 -0.39 3.93 -1.12
C SER A 128 -1.36 4.54 -2.16
N THR A 129 -1.71 5.82 -2.00
CA THR A 129 -2.50 6.59 -2.99
C THR A 129 -1.77 6.70 -4.33
N LEU A 130 -0.48 7.00 -4.31
CA LEU A 130 0.35 7.09 -5.54
C LEU A 130 0.53 5.73 -6.20
N PHE A 131 0.63 4.66 -5.43
CA PHE A 131 0.85 3.32 -5.95
C PHE A 131 -0.41 2.70 -6.59
N GLY A 132 -1.61 3.07 -6.11
CA GLY A 132 -2.88 2.53 -6.58
C GLY A 132 -3.07 2.56 -8.11
N PRO A 133 -3.07 3.74 -8.76
CA PRO A 133 -3.24 3.86 -10.20
C PRO A 133 -2.13 3.13 -10.99
N VAL A 134 -0.89 3.17 -10.49
CA VAL A 134 0.27 2.53 -11.14
C VAL A 134 0.10 1.02 -11.21
N LYS A 135 -0.41 0.39 -10.13
CA LYS A 135 -0.61 -1.06 -10.10
C LYS A 135 -1.65 -1.52 -11.13
N TYR A 136 -2.76 -0.78 -11.27
CA TYR A 136 -3.80 -1.11 -12.26
C TYR A 136 -3.35 -0.84 -13.70
N ALA A 137 -2.46 0.11 -13.92
CA ALA A 137 -1.84 0.34 -15.22
C ALA A 137 -0.76 -0.70 -15.58
N TYR A 138 -0.12 -1.32 -14.57
CA TYR A 138 0.92 -2.33 -14.76
C TYR A 138 0.35 -3.69 -15.18
N LEU A 139 -0.77 -4.11 -14.59
CA LEU A 139 -1.33 -5.45 -14.78
C LEU A 139 -1.68 -5.76 -16.24
N PRO A 140 -2.40 -4.90 -17.00
CA PRO A 140 -2.73 -5.18 -18.40
C PRO A 140 -1.51 -5.28 -19.32
N ALA A 141 -0.40 -4.62 -18.97
CA ALA A 141 0.83 -4.68 -19.74
C ALA A 141 1.61 -6.00 -19.56
N HIS A 142 1.33 -6.77 -18.48
CA HIS A 142 2.11 -7.94 -18.11
C HIS A 142 1.30 -9.24 -17.99
N LEU A 143 -0.02 -9.15 -17.96
CA LEU A 143 -0.94 -10.29 -17.89
C LEU A 143 -1.74 -10.42 -19.18
N ARG A 144 -2.11 -11.65 -19.55
CA ARG A 144 -3.03 -11.93 -20.65
C ARG A 144 -4.46 -11.55 -20.21
N GLU A 145 -5.33 -11.19 -21.15
CA GLU A 145 -6.72 -10.80 -20.84
C GLU A 145 -7.46 -11.79 -19.92
N ARG A 146 -7.31 -13.08 -20.16
CA ARG A 146 -7.89 -14.16 -19.35
C ARG A 146 -7.34 -14.26 -17.91
N GLU A 147 -6.18 -13.65 -17.66
CA GLU A 147 -5.48 -13.66 -16.37
C GLU A 147 -5.76 -12.39 -15.56
N LEU A 148 -6.28 -11.34 -16.21
CA LEU A 148 -6.51 -10.04 -15.59
C LEU A 148 -7.49 -10.10 -14.42
N THR A 149 -8.57 -10.85 -14.55
CA THR A 149 -9.56 -10.99 -13.46
C THR A 149 -8.93 -11.64 -12.24
N GLY A 150 -8.17 -12.73 -12.43
CA GLY A 150 -7.45 -13.38 -11.32
C GLY A 150 -6.34 -12.52 -10.76
N GLY A 151 -5.57 -11.83 -11.62
CA GLY A 151 -4.50 -10.92 -11.21
C GLY A 151 -5.02 -9.72 -10.41
N ASN A 152 -6.12 -9.10 -10.84
CA ASN A 152 -6.75 -8.00 -10.12
C ASN A 152 -7.31 -8.43 -8.75
N GLY A 153 -7.81 -9.65 -8.63
CA GLY A 153 -8.31 -10.17 -7.35
C GLY A 153 -7.22 -10.50 -6.34
N MET A 154 -5.96 -10.57 -6.76
CA MET A 154 -4.81 -10.89 -5.89
C MET A 154 -4.02 -9.65 -5.45
N VAL A 155 -4.24 -8.48 -6.01
CA VAL A 155 -3.55 -7.22 -5.73
C VAL A 155 -4.55 -6.14 -5.35
#